data_cd50331242075e82d154a663738d049f
#
_entry.id   cd50331242075e82d154a663738d049f
#
_cell.length_a   1.000
_cell.length_b   1.000
_cell.length_c   1.000
_cell.angle_alpha   90.00
_cell.angle_beta   90.00
_cell.angle_gamma   90.00
#
_symmetry.space_group_name_H-M   'P 1'
#
loop_
_entity.id
_entity.type
_entity.pdbx_description
1 polymer ?
#
loop_
_entity_poly.entity_id
_entity_poly.type
_entity_poly.pdbx_seq_one_letter_code
_entity_poly.pdbx_strand_id
1 'polypeptide(L)'
;MSTDKKQRDTWDKLAVIASLLVPISVALVGTLGTQYLARQQAAQTAERDRLQGAETRDRLYVELQTSRERVESELRRSMFESVIRTFLRPESRDPPELVLALELLAYNFHEVIDLGPLFKHVETIVRAAPSPDTREQYARRLERAASEVIDKQLAALKDASAIFYDDVFFDELEKHPEGVRLFKSDEGNPDDKGIIELAKTHDSRTFAQVDILWHDPANKELRVRLWVYRVSAAEIAKGEVLAPVTEVDIVFKVGFFDFPMIDNTRLANGKRVALVMRSWDPGRADVALAYFPGSRASLKEKPYYEDLVEQLKRER
;
A
#
# COMPACT_ATOMS: atom_id res chain seq x y z
N MET A 1 -46.59 84.80 -48.09
CA MET A 1 -46.91 84.26 -46.76
C MET A 1 -47.27 82.78 -46.92
N SER A 2 -46.33 81.89 -47.07
CA SER A 2 -46.68 80.43 -47.15
C SER A 2 -45.51 79.45 -46.91
N THR A 3 -44.52 79.83 -46.18
CA THR A 3 -43.35 79.01 -45.88
C THR A 3 -43.30 78.54 -44.39
N ASP A 4 -44.04 79.18 -43.50
CA ASP A 4 -43.97 78.98 -42.04
C ASP A 4 -44.77 77.75 -41.54
N LYS A 5 -45.79 77.31 -42.28
CA LYS A 5 -46.68 76.25 -41.88
C LYS A 5 -46.04 74.85 -42.08
N LYS A 6 -45.14 74.68 -43.05
CA LYS A 6 -44.50 73.36 -43.39
C LYS A 6 -43.36 72.98 -42.46
N GLN A 7 -42.73 73.97 -41.89
CA GLN A 7 -41.60 73.78 -40.97
C GLN A 7 -42.07 73.37 -39.56
N ARG A 8 -43.22 73.85 -39.15
CA ARG A 8 -43.82 73.56 -37.85
C ARG A 8 -44.29 72.11 -37.78
N ASP A 9 -44.80 71.52 -38.85
CA ASP A 9 -45.31 70.17 -38.93
C ASP A 9 -44.17 69.13 -38.86
N THR A 10 -42.97 69.50 -39.32
CA THR A 10 -41.78 68.59 -39.24
C THR A 10 -41.16 68.53 -37.82
N TRP A 11 -41.20 69.62 -37.10
CA TRP A 11 -40.74 69.65 -35.70
C TRP A 11 -41.65 68.95 -34.74
N ASP A 12 -42.98 69.09 -34.96
CA ASP A 12 -43.95 68.34 -34.16
C ASP A 12 -43.87 66.81 -34.39
N LYS A 13 -43.59 66.37 -35.63
CA LYS A 13 -43.36 64.96 -35.91
C LYS A 13 -42.03 64.48 -35.32
N LEU A 14 -40.99 65.25 -35.34
CA LEU A 14 -39.71 64.94 -34.66
C LEU A 14 -39.88 64.86 -33.14
N ALA A 15 -40.67 65.76 -32.53
CA ALA A 15 -40.96 65.74 -31.10
C ALA A 15 -41.70 64.50 -30.67
N VAL A 16 -42.67 64.02 -31.48
CA VAL A 16 -43.40 62.74 -31.24
C VAL A 16 -42.49 61.57 -31.39
N ILE A 17 -41.62 61.51 -32.40
CA ILE A 17 -40.66 60.44 -32.58
C ILE A 17 -39.62 60.46 -31.43
N ALA A 18 -39.13 61.58 -31.01
CA ALA A 18 -38.21 61.72 -29.86
C ALA A 18 -38.88 61.27 -28.55
N SER A 19 -40.15 61.57 -28.30
CA SER A 19 -40.88 61.16 -27.11
C SER A 19 -41.12 59.64 -27.02
N LEU A 20 -41.16 58.95 -28.18
CA LEU A 20 -41.24 57.46 -28.23
C LEU A 20 -39.87 56.81 -28.19
N LEU A 21 -38.82 57.41 -28.75
CA LEU A 21 -37.48 56.87 -28.79
C LEU A 21 -36.80 56.86 -27.40
N VAL A 22 -37.04 57.85 -26.56
CA VAL A 22 -36.44 57.94 -25.22
C VAL A 22 -36.84 56.79 -24.32
N PRO A 23 -38.13 56.47 -24.12
CA PRO A 23 -38.53 55.37 -23.28
C PRO A 23 -38.09 54.00 -23.87
N ILE A 24 -38.06 53.85 -25.15
CA ILE A 24 -37.58 52.62 -25.81
C ILE A 24 -36.07 52.44 -25.61
N SER A 25 -35.28 53.50 -25.74
CA SER A 25 -33.85 53.39 -25.48
C SER A 25 -33.51 53.14 -24.03
N VAL A 26 -34.22 53.74 -23.08
CA VAL A 26 -34.09 53.47 -21.64
C VAL A 26 -34.45 52.04 -21.30
N ALA A 27 -35.56 51.55 -21.87
CA ALA A 27 -35.97 50.14 -21.68
C ALA A 27 -34.92 49.15 -22.24
N LEU A 28 -34.37 49.47 -23.41
CA LEU A 28 -33.38 48.61 -24.08
C LEU A 28 -32.02 48.62 -23.35
N VAL A 29 -31.55 49.76 -22.88
CA VAL A 29 -30.35 49.87 -22.05
C VAL A 29 -30.57 49.19 -20.69
N GLY A 30 -31.74 49.38 -20.10
CA GLY A 30 -32.12 48.73 -18.83
C GLY A 30 -32.14 47.21 -18.95
N THR A 31 -32.75 46.65 -20.00
CA THR A 31 -32.80 45.19 -20.22
C THR A 31 -31.43 44.60 -20.57
N LEU A 32 -30.65 45.27 -21.40
CA LEU A 32 -29.29 44.82 -21.71
C LEU A 32 -28.36 44.92 -20.49
N GLY A 33 -28.48 46.00 -19.71
CA GLY A 33 -27.71 46.17 -18.47
C GLY A 33 -28.05 45.10 -17.41
N THR A 34 -29.35 44.78 -17.22
CA THR A 34 -29.75 43.70 -16.28
C THR A 34 -29.34 42.32 -16.75
N GLN A 35 -29.41 42.05 -18.06
CA GLN A 35 -28.91 40.78 -18.59
C GLN A 35 -27.39 40.62 -18.46
N TYR A 36 -26.63 41.69 -18.68
CA TYR A 36 -25.18 41.68 -18.50
C TYR A 36 -24.80 41.45 -17.04
N LEU A 37 -25.42 42.17 -16.10
CA LEU A 37 -25.21 42.00 -14.67
C LEU A 37 -25.62 40.62 -14.20
N ALA A 38 -26.76 40.09 -14.68
CA ALA A 38 -27.22 38.74 -14.35
C ALA A 38 -26.24 37.65 -14.83
N ARG A 39 -25.67 37.82 -16.04
CA ARG A 39 -24.62 36.89 -16.55
C ARG A 39 -23.32 36.97 -15.73
N GLN A 40 -22.90 38.15 -15.35
CA GLN A 40 -21.72 38.31 -14.48
C GLN A 40 -21.93 37.72 -13.08
N GLN A 41 -23.10 37.93 -12.49
CA GLN A 41 -23.46 37.33 -11.20
C GLN A 41 -23.57 35.82 -11.29
N ALA A 42 -24.18 35.29 -12.36
CA ALA A 42 -24.29 33.85 -12.56
C ALA A 42 -22.90 33.19 -12.74
N ALA A 43 -21.96 33.84 -13.45
CA ALA A 43 -20.60 33.36 -13.59
C ALA A 43 -19.84 33.34 -12.24
N GLN A 44 -19.97 34.42 -11.46
CA GLN A 44 -19.35 34.50 -10.12
C GLN A 44 -19.96 33.51 -9.12
N THR A 45 -21.29 33.28 -9.18
CA THR A 45 -21.95 32.29 -8.32
C THR A 45 -21.52 30.87 -8.71
N ALA A 46 -21.45 30.55 -10.00
CA ALA A 46 -21.00 29.25 -10.48
C ALA A 46 -19.53 28.96 -10.09
N GLU A 47 -18.67 29.98 -10.10
CA GLU A 47 -17.29 29.85 -9.65
C GLU A 47 -17.18 29.65 -8.13
N ARG A 48 -17.97 30.41 -7.35
CA ARG A 48 -18.06 30.22 -5.90
C ARG A 48 -18.62 28.85 -5.53
N ASP A 49 -19.64 28.37 -6.22
CA ASP A 49 -20.26 27.06 -5.98
C ASP A 49 -19.26 25.93 -6.32
N ARG A 50 -18.43 26.10 -7.35
CA ARG A 50 -17.35 25.14 -7.68
C ARG A 50 -16.28 25.12 -6.59
N LEU A 51 -15.83 26.27 -6.13
CA LEU A 51 -14.82 26.38 -5.07
C LEU A 51 -15.37 25.83 -3.72
N GLN A 52 -16.59 26.17 -3.36
CA GLN A 52 -17.24 25.65 -2.16
C GLN A 52 -17.50 24.14 -2.26
N GLY A 53 -17.86 23.65 -3.43
CA GLY A 53 -18.04 22.21 -3.69
C GLY A 53 -16.73 21.44 -3.55
N ALA A 54 -15.62 22.00 -4.05
CA ALA A 54 -14.29 21.39 -3.89
C ALA A 54 -13.85 21.42 -2.40
N GLU A 55 -14.01 22.54 -1.72
CA GLU A 55 -13.67 22.67 -0.30
C GLU A 55 -14.50 21.76 0.59
N THR A 56 -15.80 21.60 0.29
CA THR A 56 -16.70 20.69 1.02
C THR A 56 -16.29 19.23 0.80
N ARG A 57 -15.88 18.85 -0.43
CA ARG A 57 -15.36 17.50 -0.70
C ARG A 57 -14.07 17.23 0.07
N ASP A 58 -13.17 18.19 0.05
CA ASP A 58 -11.89 18.06 0.76
C ASP A 58 -12.12 17.93 2.28
N ARG A 59 -13.03 18.70 2.86
CA ARG A 59 -13.43 18.58 4.27
C ARG A 59 -14.08 17.25 4.60
N LEU A 60 -15.03 16.78 3.78
CA LEU A 60 -15.66 15.48 3.97
C LEU A 60 -14.65 14.34 3.86
N TYR A 61 -13.71 14.44 2.93
CA TYR A 61 -12.66 13.45 2.77
C TYR A 61 -11.75 13.38 4.02
N VAL A 62 -11.32 14.55 4.52
CA VAL A 62 -10.52 14.65 5.75
C VAL A 62 -11.29 14.13 6.97
N GLU A 63 -12.59 14.46 7.08
CA GLU A 63 -13.43 14.01 8.19
C GLU A 63 -13.64 12.50 8.18
N LEU A 64 -13.92 11.93 7.00
CA LEU A 64 -14.03 10.48 6.83
C LEU A 64 -12.72 9.77 7.17
N GLN A 65 -11.58 10.34 6.75
CA GLN A 65 -10.27 9.78 7.04
C GLN A 65 -9.94 9.85 8.53
N THR A 66 -10.20 11.00 9.16
CA THR A 66 -10.01 11.19 10.61
C THR A 66 -10.91 10.27 11.43
N SER A 67 -12.17 10.11 11.00
CA SER A 67 -13.11 9.18 11.62
C SER A 67 -12.61 7.73 11.50
N ARG A 68 -12.13 7.34 10.32
CA ARG A 68 -11.57 6.02 10.08
C ARG A 68 -10.32 5.76 10.93
N GLU A 69 -9.43 6.73 11.03
CA GLU A 69 -8.22 6.64 11.86
C GLU A 69 -8.55 6.49 13.36
N ARG A 70 -9.59 7.19 13.84
CA ARG A 70 -10.07 7.02 15.23
C ARG A 70 -10.60 5.63 15.47
N VAL A 71 -11.47 5.12 14.59
CA VAL A 71 -12.04 3.77 14.70
C VAL A 71 -10.93 2.72 14.64
N GLU A 72 -9.98 2.87 13.73
CA GLU A 72 -8.81 1.98 13.64
C GLU A 72 -7.94 2.05 14.91
N SER A 73 -7.75 3.22 15.49
CA SER A 73 -6.97 3.40 16.73
C SER A 73 -7.67 2.78 17.93
N GLU A 74 -8.98 2.97 18.05
CA GLU A 74 -9.78 2.34 19.12
C GLU A 74 -9.82 0.83 18.99
N LEU A 75 -9.94 0.31 17.76
CA LEU A 75 -9.87 -1.12 17.47
C LEU A 75 -8.51 -1.69 17.88
N ARG A 76 -7.41 -1.05 17.49
CA ARG A 76 -6.05 -1.46 17.87
C ARG A 76 -5.87 -1.48 19.38
N ARG A 77 -6.36 -0.45 20.07
CA ARG A 77 -6.28 -0.38 21.54
C ARG A 77 -7.07 -1.53 22.19
N SER A 78 -8.29 -1.76 21.76
CA SER A 78 -9.13 -2.85 22.27
C SER A 78 -8.50 -4.22 22.02
N MET A 79 -7.91 -4.42 20.83
CA MET A 79 -7.17 -5.64 20.49
C MET A 79 -5.93 -5.80 21.37
N PHE A 80 -5.13 -4.75 21.55
CA PHE A 80 -3.94 -4.77 22.38
C PHE A 80 -4.30 -5.13 23.83
N GLU A 81 -5.33 -4.53 24.38
CA GLU A 81 -5.85 -4.86 25.72
C GLU A 81 -6.30 -6.34 25.81
N SER A 82 -6.94 -6.85 24.76
CA SER A 82 -7.37 -8.26 24.68
C SER A 82 -6.16 -9.20 24.60
N VAL A 83 -5.15 -8.86 23.77
CA VAL A 83 -3.91 -9.64 23.65
C VAL A 83 -3.18 -9.70 24.99
N ILE A 84 -2.98 -8.56 25.67
CA ILE A 84 -2.34 -8.51 26.99
C ILE A 84 -3.10 -9.40 27.98
N ARG A 85 -4.42 -9.29 27.99
CA ARG A 85 -5.26 -10.04 28.90
C ARG A 85 -5.19 -11.56 28.67
N THR A 86 -5.10 -11.99 27.42
CA THR A 86 -5.13 -13.39 27.03
C THR A 86 -3.75 -14.03 27.11
N PHE A 87 -2.70 -13.37 26.60
CA PHE A 87 -1.39 -13.98 26.40
C PHE A 87 -0.35 -13.62 27.47
N LEU A 88 -0.49 -12.47 28.15
CA LEU A 88 0.53 -12.02 29.10
C LEU A 88 0.12 -12.20 30.56
N ARG A 89 -1.06 -12.78 30.85
CA ARG A 89 -1.41 -13.12 32.22
C ARG A 89 -0.70 -14.41 32.68
N PRO A 90 -0.14 -14.43 33.91
CA PRO A 90 0.59 -15.60 34.43
C PRO A 90 -0.27 -16.87 34.55
N GLU A 91 -1.59 -16.69 34.60
CA GLU A 91 -2.57 -17.76 34.84
C GLU A 91 -2.92 -18.53 33.58
N SER A 92 -2.76 -17.95 32.38
CA SER A 92 -3.04 -18.60 31.09
C SER A 92 -1.78 -19.25 30.54
N ARG A 93 -1.41 -20.42 31.04
CA ARG A 93 -0.26 -21.21 30.55
C ARG A 93 -0.65 -22.52 29.93
N ASP A 94 -1.92 -22.77 29.70
CA ASP A 94 -2.36 -23.99 29.05
C ASP A 94 -2.16 -23.91 27.53
N PRO A 95 -1.22 -24.69 26.95
CA PRO A 95 -0.92 -24.63 25.50
C PRO A 95 -2.14 -24.76 24.60
N PRO A 96 -3.12 -25.68 24.86
CA PRO A 96 -4.35 -25.77 24.08
C PRO A 96 -5.13 -24.46 23.96
N GLU A 97 -5.33 -23.75 25.08
CA GLU A 97 -6.10 -22.51 25.11
C GLU A 97 -5.36 -21.38 24.40
N LEU A 98 -4.05 -21.24 24.63
CA LEU A 98 -3.23 -20.24 23.99
C LEU A 98 -3.13 -20.40 22.47
N VAL A 99 -2.95 -21.65 22.02
CA VAL A 99 -2.92 -21.95 20.57
C VAL A 99 -4.25 -21.63 19.93
N LEU A 100 -5.38 -22.05 20.54
CA LEU A 100 -6.72 -21.73 20.02
C LEU A 100 -6.97 -20.20 19.98
N ALA A 101 -6.61 -19.50 21.04
CA ALA A 101 -6.77 -18.03 21.09
C ALA A 101 -5.92 -17.34 20.01
N LEU A 102 -4.70 -17.83 19.78
CA LEU A 102 -3.82 -17.29 18.74
C LEU A 102 -4.34 -17.61 17.33
N GLU A 103 -4.84 -18.81 17.08
CA GLU A 103 -5.49 -19.17 15.81
C GLU A 103 -6.67 -18.23 15.50
N LEU A 104 -7.57 -18.03 16.47
CA LEU A 104 -8.71 -17.12 16.31
C LEU A 104 -8.27 -15.68 16.04
N LEU A 105 -7.24 -15.21 16.75
CA LEU A 105 -6.67 -13.89 16.52
C LEU A 105 -6.04 -13.79 15.14
N ALA A 106 -5.25 -14.78 14.75
CA ALA A 106 -4.54 -14.80 13.48
C ALA A 106 -5.50 -14.83 12.30
N TYR A 107 -6.51 -15.66 12.32
CA TYR A 107 -7.46 -15.76 11.21
C TYR A 107 -8.33 -14.52 10.99
N ASN A 108 -8.56 -13.73 12.04
CA ASN A 108 -9.41 -12.55 11.95
C ASN A 108 -8.64 -11.22 11.81
N PHE A 109 -7.36 -11.19 12.23
CA PHE A 109 -6.67 -9.90 12.39
C PHE A 109 -5.24 -9.88 11.82
N HIS A 110 -4.88 -10.85 10.99
CA HIS A 110 -3.53 -10.98 10.41
C HIS A 110 -3.08 -9.79 9.55
N GLU A 111 -4.00 -8.95 9.08
CA GLU A 111 -3.67 -7.75 8.31
C GLU A 111 -3.40 -6.52 9.18
N VAL A 112 -3.79 -6.58 10.46
CA VAL A 112 -3.81 -5.40 11.36
C VAL A 112 -2.78 -5.51 12.46
N ILE A 113 -2.51 -6.73 12.96
CA ILE A 113 -1.66 -7.01 14.12
C ILE A 113 -0.40 -7.73 13.68
N ASP A 114 0.73 -7.32 14.26
CA ASP A 114 1.98 -8.08 14.20
C ASP A 114 1.84 -9.33 15.08
N LEU A 115 1.63 -10.45 14.44
CA LEU A 115 1.42 -11.74 15.10
C LEU A 115 2.72 -12.48 15.41
N GLY A 116 3.83 -12.13 14.75
CA GLY A 116 5.12 -12.83 14.91
C GLY A 116 5.56 -12.99 16.37
N PRO A 117 5.57 -11.90 17.18
CA PRO A 117 5.92 -11.99 18.59
C PRO A 117 5.00 -12.91 19.40
N LEU A 118 3.70 -12.96 19.07
CA LEU A 118 2.75 -13.83 19.76
C LEU A 118 2.95 -15.31 19.40
N PHE A 119 3.18 -15.60 18.12
CA PHE A 119 3.51 -16.96 17.69
C PHE A 119 4.79 -17.46 18.37
N LYS A 120 5.86 -16.67 18.38
CA LYS A 120 7.13 -17.00 19.05
C LYS A 120 6.95 -17.20 20.57
N HIS A 121 6.13 -16.38 21.21
CA HIS A 121 5.80 -16.53 22.63
C HIS A 121 5.04 -17.82 22.93
N VAL A 122 3.96 -18.10 22.19
CA VAL A 122 3.16 -19.32 22.38
C VAL A 122 3.97 -20.56 22.03
N GLU A 123 4.81 -20.51 20.98
CA GLU A 123 5.74 -21.60 20.66
C GLU A 123 6.68 -21.93 21.83
N THR A 124 7.22 -20.92 22.49
CA THR A 124 8.08 -21.11 23.68
C THR A 124 7.34 -21.86 24.79
N ILE A 125 6.07 -21.52 25.03
CA ILE A 125 5.23 -22.19 26.01
C ILE A 125 4.92 -23.65 25.58
N VAL A 126 4.59 -23.85 24.32
CA VAL A 126 4.33 -25.19 23.75
C VAL A 126 5.58 -26.08 23.87
N ARG A 127 6.77 -25.55 23.53
CA ARG A 127 8.04 -26.30 23.65
C ARG A 127 8.37 -26.67 25.11
N ALA A 128 7.92 -25.89 26.09
CA ALA A 128 8.09 -26.13 27.51
C ALA A 128 7.06 -27.12 28.11
N ALA A 129 6.06 -27.54 27.34
CA ALA A 129 5.02 -28.44 27.81
C ALA A 129 5.62 -29.84 28.23
N PRO A 130 5.13 -30.47 29.30
CA PRO A 130 5.72 -31.69 29.83
C PRO A 130 5.60 -32.91 28.87
N SER A 131 4.47 -33.04 28.19
CA SER A 131 4.19 -34.16 27.30
C SER A 131 4.80 -33.94 25.89
N PRO A 132 5.59 -34.88 25.36
CA PRO A 132 6.10 -34.84 23.99
C PRO A 132 4.98 -34.76 22.95
N ASP A 133 3.91 -35.52 23.13
CA ASP A 133 2.77 -35.54 22.21
C ASP A 133 2.07 -34.16 22.15
N THR A 134 1.90 -33.53 23.31
CA THR A 134 1.36 -32.19 23.42
C THR A 134 2.24 -31.20 22.68
N ARG A 135 3.56 -31.24 22.87
CA ARG A 135 4.50 -30.38 22.19
C ARG A 135 4.39 -30.51 20.67
N GLU A 136 4.45 -31.72 20.16
CA GLU A 136 4.40 -31.98 18.73
C GLU A 136 3.06 -31.61 18.12
N GLN A 137 1.95 -31.95 18.78
CA GLN A 137 0.60 -31.60 18.30
C GLN A 137 0.39 -30.10 18.17
N TYR A 138 0.73 -29.33 19.22
CA TYR A 138 0.48 -27.90 19.23
C TYR A 138 1.52 -27.11 18.43
N ALA A 139 2.76 -27.60 18.33
CA ALA A 139 3.74 -27.02 17.39
C ALA A 139 3.24 -27.12 15.94
N ARG A 140 2.76 -28.28 15.52
CA ARG A 140 2.17 -28.45 14.17
C ARG A 140 0.94 -27.57 13.94
N ARG A 141 0.13 -27.32 14.97
CA ARG A 141 -1.02 -26.40 14.85
C ARG A 141 -0.56 -24.97 14.64
N LEU A 142 0.43 -24.51 15.39
CA LEU A 142 1.01 -23.17 15.23
C LEU A 142 1.59 -23.00 13.84
N GLU A 143 2.37 -23.95 13.35
CA GLU A 143 2.94 -23.93 12.01
C GLU A 143 1.87 -23.87 10.93
N ARG A 144 0.82 -24.68 11.05
CA ARG A 144 -0.31 -24.65 10.11
C ARG A 144 -1.00 -23.29 10.10
N ALA A 145 -1.29 -22.73 11.29
CA ALA A 145 -1.94 -21.44 11.40
C ALA A 145 -1.08 -20.33 10.79
N ALA A 146 0.24 -20.36 11.00
CA ALA A 146 1.15 -19.40 10.38
C ALA A 146 1.19 -19.53 8.85
N SER A 147 1.33 -20.76 8.32
CA SER A 147 1.29 -21.01 6.87
C SER A 147 -0.01 -20.52 6.24
N GLU A 148 -1.16 -20.81 6.87
CA GLU A 148 -2.46 -20.31 6.36
C GLU A 148 -2.56 -18.80 6.35
N VAL A 149 -2.00 -18.12 7.36
CA VAL A 149 -1.93 -16.63 7.38
C VAL A 149 -1.03 -16.12 6.27
N ILE A 150 0.15 -16.71 6.08
CA ILE A 150 1.08 -16.33 5.01
C ILE A 150 0.40 -16.51 3.65
N ASP A 151 -0.23 -17.64 3.39
CA ASP A 151 -0.93 -17.92 2.14
C ASP A 151 -2.07 -16.93 1.88
N LYS A 152 -2.86 -16.59 2.91
CA LYS A 152 -3.92 -15.56 2.81
C LYS A 152 -3.34 -14.18 2.48
N GLN A 153 -2.25 -13.78 3.14
CA GLN A 153 -1.60 -12.50 2.86
C GLN A 153 -0.99 -12.47 1.46
N LEU A 154 -0.32 -13.53 1.01
CA LEU A 154 0.19 -13.64 -0.36
C LEU A 154 -0.94 -13.62 -1.39
N ALA A 155 -2.06 -14.31 -1.13
CA ALA A 155 -3.24 -14.27 -2.00
C ALA A 155 -3.84 -12.85 -2.10
N ALA A 156 -3.93 -12.12 -0.98
CA ALA A 156 -4.41 -10.74 -0.97
C ALA A 156 -3.46 -9.76 -1.68
N LEU A 157 -2.18 -10.09 -1.76
CA LEU A 157 -1.18 -9.31 -2.48
C LEU A 157 -1.17 -9.60 -3.99
N LYS A 158 -1.63 -10.78 -4.45
CA LYS A 158 -1.44 -11.32 -5.80
C LYS A 158 -1.86 -10.39 -6.92
N ASP A 159 -2.97 -9.67 -6.78
CA ASP A 159 -3.51 -8.81 -7.85
C ASP A 159 -2.69 -7.55 -8.11
N ALA A 160 -1.84 -7.13 -7.16
CA ALA A 160 -1.09 -5.87 -7.24
C ALA A 160 0.43 -6.05 -7.08
N SER A 161 0.91 -7.31 -7.07
CA SER A 161 2.29 -7.67 -6.74
C SER A 161 2.89 -8.67 -7.71
N ALA A 162 4.24 -8.69 -7.76
CA ALA A 162 4.99 -9.82 -8.30
C ALA A 162 5.36 -10.74 -7.14
N ILE A 163 5.03 -12.02 -7.25
CA ILE A 163 5.34 -13.03 -6.24
C ILE A 163 6.11 -14.17 -6.92
N PHE A 164 7.24 -14.53 -6.33
CA PHE A 164 8.13 -15.58 -6.80
C PHE A 164 8.25 -16.63 -5.70
N TYR A 165 8.28 -17.90 -6.10
CA TYR A 165 8.37 -19.04 -5.19
C TYR A 165 9.62 -19.86 -5.51
N ASP A 166 10.28 -20.37 -4.48
CA ASP A 166 11.43 -21.27 -4.65
C ASP A 166 11.61 -22.14 -3.41
N ASP A 167 12.34 -23.25 -3.58
CA ASP A 167 12.71 -24.18 -2.53
C ASP A 167 14.17 -23.98 -2.13
N VAL A 168 14.43 -23.95 -0.82
CA VAL A 168 15.77 -23.96 -0.23
C VAL A 168 16.12 -25.38 0.17
N PHE A 169 17.00 -26.03 -0.56
CA PHE A 169 17.50 -27.37 -0.22
C PHE A 169 18.68 -27.29 0.76
N PHE A 170 18.54 -27.89 1.94
CA PHE A 170 19.53 -27.77 3.01
C PHE A 170 20.82 -28.52 2.71
N ASP A 171 20.75 -29.61 1.99
CA ASP A 171 21.93 -30.36 1.54
C ASP A 171 22.79 -29.59 0.53
N GLU A 172 22.19 -28.74 -0.28
CA GLU A 172 22.91 -27.80 -1.15
C GLU A 172 23.58 -26.69 -0.34
N LEU A 173 22.85 -26.16 0.65
CA LEU A 173 23.38 -25.10 1.51
C LEU A 173 24.57 -25.57 2.33
N GLU A 174 24.61 -26.83 2.76
CA GLU A 174 25.74 -27.44 3.45
C GLU A 174 26.97 -27.60 2.54
N LYS A 175 26.77 -27.80 1.23
CA LYS A 175 27.86 -27.91 0.25
C LYS A 175 28.42 -26.53 -0.17
N HIS A 176 27.67 -25.46 0.03
CA HIS A 176 27.99 -24.10 -0.41
C HIS A 176 28.09 -23.13 0.77
N PRO A 177 29.25 -23.05 1.46
CA PRO A 177 29.44 -22.16 2.63
C PRO A 177 29.28 -20.67 2.30
N GLU A 178 29.44 -20.31 1.02
CA GLU A 178 29.22 -18.96 0.48
C GLU A 178 27.72 -18.59 0.37
N GLY A 179 26.85 -19.58 0.46
CA GLY A 179 25.41 -19.46 0.31
C GLY A 179 24.88 -19.98 -1.01
N VAL A 180 23.58 -20.21 -1.07
CA VAL A 180 22.85 -20.68 -2.26
C VAL A 180 21.97 -19.56 -2.77
N ARG A 181 22.06 -19.29 -4.09
CA ARG A 181 21.22 -18.31 -4.76
C ARG A 181 19.89 -18.91 -5.16
N LEU A 182 18.81 -18.21 -4.83
CA LEU A 182 17.45 -18.59 -5.17
C LEU A 182 16.96 -18.00 -6.49
N PHE A 183 15.79 -18.46 -6.90
CA PHE A 183 15.01 -17.98 -8.05
C PHE A 183 15.77 -18.07 -9.37
N LYS A 184 16.53 -19.13 -9.56
CA LYS A 184 17.12 -19.45 -10.86
C LYS A 184 16.01 -19.92 -11.80
N SER A 185 16.01 -19.41 -13.02
CA SER A 185 15.02 -19.75 -14.05
C SER A 185 15.26 -21.13 -14.67
N ASP A 186 16.51 -21.57 -14.65
CA ASP A 186 16.95 -22.85 -15.19
C ASP A 186 18.07 -23.42 -14.31
N GLU A 187 17.77 -24.43 -13.52
CA GLU A 187 18.72 -25.11 -12.62
C GLU A 187 19.90 -25.75 -13.38
N GLY A 188 19.72 -26.02 -14.67
CA GLY A 188 20.75 -26.59 -15.53
C GLY A 188 21.67 -25.56 -16.18
N ASN A 189 21.38 -24.28 -16.12
CA ASN A 189 22.12 -23.22 -16.76
C ASN A 189 23.13 -22.58 -15.78
N PRO A 190 24.47 -22.83 -15.96
CA PRO A 190 25.47 -22.23 -15.07
C PRO A 190 25.56 -20.69 -15.20
N ASP A 191 25.05 -20.13 -16.30
CA ASP A 191 25.04 -18.68 -16.52
C ASP A 191 23.81 -18.00 -15.90
N ASP A 192 22.85 -18.76 -15.39
CA ASP A 192 21.69 -18.20 -14.67
C ASP A 192 22.13 -17.67 -13.30
N LYS A 193 22.13 -16.35 -13.21
CA LYS A 193 22.57 -15.62 -12.01
C LYS A 193 21.50 -15.54 -10.92
N GLY A 194 20.32 -16.14 -11.09
CA GLY A 194 19.20 -16.02 -10.14
C GLY A 194 18.81 -14.54 -9.93
N ILE A 195 18.72 -13.78 -11.01
CA ILE A 195 18.31 -12.38 -11.02
C ILE A 195 16.84 -12.30 -11.41
N ILE A 196 16.02 -11.78 -10.52
CA ILE A 196 14.57 -11.63 -10.74
C ILE A 196 14.24 -10.20 -11.15
N GLU A 197 13.46 -10.02 -12.22
CA GLU A 197 12.88 -8.72 -12.56
C GLU A 197 11.60 -8.51 -11.73
N LEU A 198 11.66 -7.61 -10.73
CA LEU A 198 10.54 -7.28 -9.85
C LEU A 198 9.55 -6.33 -10.52
N ALA A 199 10.05 -5.37 -11.29
CA ALA A 199 9.23 -4.37 -11.97
C ALA A 199 9.94 -3.77 -13.17
N LYS A 200 9.13 -3.39 -14.16
CA LYS A 200 9.54 -2.67 -15.36
C LYS A 200 8.74 -1.37 -15.48
N THR A 201 9.44 -0.24 -15.62
CA THR A 201 8.87 1.06 -15.96
C THR A 201 9.40 1.52 -17.31
N HIS A 202 8.93 2.67 -17.79
CA HIS A 202 9.47 3.27 -19.03
C HIS A 202 10.98 3.59 -18.91
N ASP A 203 11.41 4.06 -17.73
CA ASP A 203 12.74 4.63 -17.52
C ASP A 203 13.72 3.67 -16.81
N SER A 204 13.23 2.61 -16.19
CA SER A 204 14.05 1.72 -15.39
C SER A 204 13.44 0.33 -15.18
N ARG A 205 14.29 -0.63 -14.82
CA ARG A 205 13.88 -1.94 -14.30
C ARG A 205 14.44 -2.15 -12.90
N THR A 206 13.64 -2.76 -12.05
CA THR A 206 14.03 -3.15 -10.69
C THR A 206 14.26 -4.64 -10.63
N PHE A 207 15.40 -5.03 -10.09
CA PHE A 207 15.82 -6.43 -9.97
C PHE A 207 16.07 -6.78 -8.52
N ALA A 208 15.94 -8.05 -8.19
CA ALA A 208 16.34 -8.62 -6.91
C ALA A 208 17.25 -9.84 -7.09
N GLN A 209 18.09 -10.05 -6.10
CA GLN A 209 18.85 -11.27 -5.86
C GLN A 209 18.65 -11.68 -4.39
N VAL A 210 18.48 -12.97 -4.18
CA VAL A 210 18.30 -13.55 -2.84
C VAL A 210 19.29 -14.69 -2.67
N ASP A 211 20.16 -14.56 -1.67
CA ASP A 211 21.12 -15.59 -1.29
C ASP A 211 20.76 -16.11 0.11
N ILE A 212 20.62 -17.41 0.25
CA ILE A 212 20.50 -18.08 1.54
C ILE A 212 21.90 -18.39 2.04
N LEU A 213 22.29 -17.79 3.14
CA LEU A 213 23.64 -17.88 3.68
C LEU A 213 23.78 -19.03 4.70
N TRP A 214 22.70 -19.36 5.40
CA TRP A 214 22.71 -20.36 6.46
C TRP A 214 21.29 -20.69 6.91
N HIS A 215 21.08 -21.86 7.52
CA HIS A 215 19.84 -22.29 8.13
C HIS A 215 20.01 -22.72 9.58
N ASP A 216 18.98 -22.52 10.40
CA ASP A 216 18.89 -23.00 11.78
C ASP A 216 17.71 -23.95 11.92
N PRO A 217 17.95 -25.28 11.91
CA PRO A 217 16.88 -26.26 12.02
C PRO A 217 16.17 -26.22 13.36
N ALA A 218 16.86 -25.82 14.43
CA ALA A 218 16.30 -25.78 15.77
C ALA A 218 15.25 -24.69 15.95
N ASN A 219 15.48 -23.54 15.31
CA ASN A 219 14.59 -22.38 15.35
C ASN A 219 13.77 -22.19 14.08
N LYS A 220 14.00 -23.04 13.05
CA LYS A 220 13.40 -22.91 11.71
C LYS A 220 13.60 -21.50 11.13
N GLU A 221 14.85 -21.06 11.13
CA GLU A 221 15.25 -19.74 10.62
C GLU A 221 16.24 -19.91 9.45
N LEU A 222 16.13 -19.02 8.48
CA LEU A 222 17.08 -18.81 7.39
C LEU A 222 17.80 -17.48 7.58
N ARG A 223 19.11 -17.45 7.36
CA ARG A 223 19.86 -16.21 7.23
C ARG A 223 19.99 -15.88 5.75
N VAL A 224 19.47 -14.73 5.37
CA VAL A 224 19.27 -14.35 3.98
C VAL A 224 19.99 -13.03 3.69
N ARG A 225 20.60 -12.92 2.53
CA ARG A 225 20.98 -11.65 1.92
C ARG A 225 19.99 -11.32 0.82
N LEU A 226 19.37 -10.15 0.91
CA LEU A 226 18.52 -9.57 -0.12
C LEU A 226 19.21 -8.35 -0.71
N TRP A 227 19.43 -8.39 -2.03
CA TRP A 227 19.92 -7.26 -2.78
C TRP A 227 18.89 -6.83 -3.82
N VAL A 228 18.38 -5.59 -3.68
CA VAL A 228 17.44 -4.97 -4.63
C VAL A 228 18.14 -3.77 -5.26
N TYR A 229 18.12 -3.74 -6.59
CA TYR A 229 18.76 -2.69 -7.35
C TYR A 229 17.97 -2.30 -8.57
N ARG A 230 18.22 -1.10 -9.07
CA ARG A 230 17.55 -0.53 -10.23
C ARG A 230 18.58 -0.21 -11.31
N VAL A 231 18.21 -0.51 -12.57
CA VAL A 231 18.99 -0.22 -13.75
C VAL A 231 18.16 0.67 -14.68
N SER A 232 18.77 1.69 -15.27
CA SER A 232 18.07 2.55 -16.23
C SER A 232 17.76 1.80 -17.54
N ALA A 233 16.65 2.12 -18.19
CA ALA A 233 16.29 1.52 -19.47
C ALA A 233 17.34 1.82 -20.56
N ALA A 234 18.01 2.96 -20.47
CA ALA A 234 19.08 3.34 -21.41
C ALA A 234 20.33 2.48 -21.28
N GLU A 235 20.71 2.07 -20.05
CA GLU A 235 21.84 1.16 -19.81
C GLU A 235 21.53 -0.25 -20.30
N ILE A 236 20.31 -0.73 -20.05
CA ILE A 236 19.86 -2.05 -20.53
C ILE A 236 19.87 -2.10 -22.07
N ALA A 237 19.42 -1.03 -22.75
CA ALA A 237 19.38 -0.96 -24.20
C ALA A 237 20.80 -0.96 -24.82
N LYS A 238 21.81 -0.48 -24.09
CA LYS A 238 23.22 -0.50 -24.52
C LYS A 238 23.93 -1.82 -24.23
N GLY A 239 23.31 -2.74 -23.48
CA GLY A 239 23.95 -3.97 -23.03
C GLY A 239 25.02 -3.75 -21.93
N GLU A 240 25.12 -2.56 -21.40
CA GLU A 240 26.11 -2.17 -20.40
C GLU A 240 25.40 -1.85 -19.08
N VAL A 241 25.45 -2.76 -18.10
CA VAL A 241 25.05 -2.46 -16.72
C VAL A 241 26.25 -1.87 -16.00
N LEU A 242 26.49 -0.56 -16.18
CA LEU A 242 27.71 0.10 -15.67
C LEU A 242 27.63 0.43 -14.18
N ALA A 243 26.46 0.79 -13.66
CA ALA A 243 26.31 1.15 -12.24
C ALA A 243 24.86 0.96 -11.78
N PRO A 244 24.46 -0.24 -11.31
CA PRO A 244 23.13 -0.42 -10.74
C PRO A 244 22.96 0.47 -9.50
N VAL A 245 21.84 1.17 -9.41
CA VAL A 245 21.48 1.93 -8.20
C VAL A 245 20.95 0.94 -7.17
N THR A 246 21.74 0.67 -6.14
CA THR A 246 21.32 -0.18 -5.03
C THR A 246 20.22 0.53 -4.22
N GLU A 247 19.06 -0.11 -4.10
CA GLU A 247 17.96 0.35 -3.24
C GLU A 247 18.04 -0.30 -1.85
N VAL A 248 18.40 -1.59 -1.80
CA VAL A 248 18.55 -2.38 -0.58
C VAL A 248 19.67 -3.38 -0.77
N ASP A 249 20.56 -3.52 0.22
CA ASP A 249 21.51 -4.62 0.37
C ASP A 249 21.61 -4.92 1.87
N ILE A 250 20.86 -5.93 2.32
CA ILE A 250 20.73 -6.28 3.72
C ILE A 250 20.87 -7.76 3.97
N VAL A 251 21.40 -8.10 5.13
CA VAL A 251 21.41 -9.46 5.66
C VAL A 251 20.51 -9.51 6.89
N PHE A 252 19.53 -10.43 6.87
CA PHE A 252 18.55 -10.56 7.93
C PHE A 252 18.18 -12.04 8.15
N LYS A 253 17.41 -12.30 9.18
CA LYS A 253 16.83 -13.62 9.44
C LYS A 253 15.38 -13.65 8.99
N VAL A 254 14.98 -14.77 8.41
CA VAL A 254 13.59 -15.10 8.08
C VAL A 254 13.20 -16.31 8.90
N GLY A 255 12.20 -16.16 9.74
CA GLY A 255 11.63 -17.20 10.56
C GLY A 255 10.29 -17.68 10.03
N PHE A 256 9.80 -18.77 10.59
CA PHE A 256 8.52 -19.37 10.22
C PHE A 256 7.31 -18.48 10.59
N PHE A 257 7.48 -17.53 11.51
CA PHE A 257 6.44 -16.62 11.99
C PHE A 257 6.64 -15.17 11.53
N ASP A 258 7.28 -14.98 10.39
CA ASP A 258 7.41 -13.67 9.75
C ASP A 258 6.36 -13.55 8.62
N PHE A 259 5.60 -12.45 8.58
CA PHE A 259 4.43 -12.30 7.74
C PHE A 259 4.63 -11.20 6.68
N PRO A 260 4.32 -11.42 5.38
CA PRO A 260 4.75 -10.53 4.30
C PRO A 260 4.17 -9.12 4.36
N MET A 261 2.95 -8.95 4.86
CA MET A 261 2.35 -7.63 4.98
C MET A 261 2.93 -6.80 6.13
N ILE A 262 3.64 -7.44 7.07
CA ILE A 262 4.18 -6.84 8.29
C ILE A 262 5.71 -6.82 8.24
N ASP A 263 6.32 -7.97 7.95
CA ASP A 263 7.77 -8.15 7.92
C ASP A 263 8.28 -7.92 6.48
N ASN A 264 8.40 -6.65 6.12
CA ASN A 264 8.81 -6.23 4.78
C ASN A 264 9.69 -4.99 4.82
N THR A 265 10.43 -4.78 3.73
CA THR A 265 11.34 -3.64 3.56
C THR A 265 10.74 -2.63 2.59
N ARG A 266 10.69 -1.35 2.98
CA ARG A 266 10.26 -0.24 2.11
C ARG A 266 11.41 0.15 1.18
N LEU A 267 11.08 0.29 -0.10
CA LEU A 267 11.99 0.77 -1.14
C LEU A 267 11.81 2.26 -1.41
N ALA A 268 12.80 2.88 -2.03
CA ALA A 268 12.77 4.31 -2.35
C ALA A 268 11.62 4.72 -3.28
N ASN A 269 11.13 3.79 -4.11
CA ASN A 269 10.00 4.01 -5.02
C ASN A 269 8.62 3.86 -4.35
N GLY A 270 8.55 3.72 -3.01
CA GLY A 270 7.33 3.52 -2.26
C GLY A 270 6.75 2.10 -2.33
N LYS A 271 7.37 1.21 -3.08
CA LYS A 271 7.06 -0.23 -3.08
C LYS A 271 7.70 -0.91 -1.87
N ARG A 272 7.33 -2.17 -1.66
CA ARG A 272 7.85 -3.01 -0.59
C ARG A 272 8.28 -4.37 -1.12
N VAL A 273 9.23 -4.95 -0.43
CA VAL A 273 9.70 -6.30 -0.69
C VAL A 273 9.65 -7.10 0.62
N ALA A 274 9.12 -8.31 0.57
CA ALA A 274 9.10 -9.26 1.68
C ALA A 274 9.60 -10.61 1.20
N LEU A 275 10.41 -11.26 2.02
CA LEU A 275 10.76 -12.66 1.87
C LEU A 275 10.17 -13.40 3.06
N VAL A 276 9.39 -14.44 2.80
CA VAL A 276 8.71 -15.23 3.84
C VAL A 276 8.92 -16.71 3.62
N MET A 277 8.87 -17.47 4.70
CA MET A 277 8.95 -18.91 4.69
C MET A 277 7.53 -19.48 4.80
N ARG A 278 7.13 -20.28 3.81
CA ARG A 278 5.79 -20.88 3.73
C ARG A 278 5.70 -22.25 4.39
N SER A 279 6.75 -23.03 4.23
CA SER A 279 6.85 -24.35 4.88
C SER A 279 8.30 -24.65 5.26
N TRP A 280 8.45 -25.60 6.20
CA TRP A 280 9.74 -26.12 6.63
C TRP A 280 9.63 -27.62 6.80
N ASP A 281 10.35 -28.35 5.97
CA ASP A 281 10.49 -29.80 6.00
C ASP A 281 11.92 -30.18 6.44
N PRO A 282 12.20 -31.43 6.84
CA PRO A 282 13.54 -31.83 7.31
C PRO A 282 14.69 -31.61 6.32
N GLY A 283 14.40 -31.55 5.00
CA GLY A 283 15.42 -31.37 3.96
C GLY A 283 15.30 -30.06 3.18
N ARG A 284 14.23 -29.29 3.37
CA ARG A 284 13.97 -28.08 2.60
C ARG A 284 13.06 -27.10 3.30
N ALA A 285 13.12 -25.84 2.84
CA ALA A 285 12.11 -24.82 3.16
C ALA A 285 11.54 -24.23 1.85
N ASP A 286 10.22 -24.06 1.77
CA ASP A 286 9.56 -23.31 0.69
C ASP A 286 9.50 -21.84 1.09
N VAL A 287 9.96 -20.95 0.20
CA VAL A 287 10.00 -19.52 0.42
C VAL A 287 9.29 -18.76 -0.69
N ALA A 288 8.79 -17.58 -0.35
CA ALA A 288 8.19 -16.67 -1.32
C ALA A 288 8.78 -15.27 -1.18
N LEU A 289 9.18 -14.67 -2.30
CA LEU A 289 9.53 -13.28 -2.42
C LEU A 289 8.35 -12.52 -3.01
N ALA A 290 7.83 -11.54 -2.26
CA ALA A 290 6.73 -10.68 -2.70
C ALA A 290 7.22 -9.23 -2.89
N TYR A 291 6.90 -8.63 -4.04
CA TYR A 291 7.14 -7.23 -4.34
C TYR A 291 5.81 -6.52 -4.61
N PHE A 292 5.41 -5.57 -3.77
CA PHE A 292 4.06 -5.04 -3.75
C PHE A 292 4.00 -3.53 -3.41
N PRO A 293 2.86 -2.84 -3.73
CA PRO A 293 2.66 -1.44 -3.36
C PRO A 293 2.63 -1.20 -1.86
N GLY A 294 3.21 -0.10 -1.39
CA GLY A 294 3.20 0.27 0.02
C GLY A 294 1.80 0.43 0.62
N SER A 295 0.79 0.74 -0.20
CA SER A 295 -0.62 0.81 0.21
C SER A 295 -1.22 -0.55 0.65
N ARG A 296 -0.55 -1.66 0.31
CA ARG A 296 -0.94 -3.03 0.71
C ARG A 296 -0.21 -3.53 1.96
N ALA A 297 0.75 -2.76 2.47
CA ALA A 297 1.36 -3.08 3.76
C ALA A 297 0.33 -2.97 4.89
N SER A 298 0.63 -3.64 6.02
CA SER A 298 -0.19 -3.58 7.23
C SER A 298 -0.51 -2.15 7.63
N LEU A 299 -1.66 -1.98 8.25
CA LEU A 299 -2.12 -0.70 8.83
C LEU A 299 -1.12 -0.06 9.81
N LYS A 300 -0.18 -0.85 10.35
CA LYS A 300 0.90 -0.39 11.24
C LYS A 300 1.79 0.68 10.59
N GLU A 301 1.93 0.64 9.25
CA GLU A 301 2.86 1.49 8.50
C GLU A 301 2.17 2.34 7.42
N LYS A 302 0.88 2.66 7.59
CA LYS A 302 0.20 3.56 6.65
C LYS A 302 0.90 4.91 6.62
N PRO A 303 1.04 5.52 5.42
CA PRO A 303 1.67 6.82 5.28
C PRO A 303 0.95 7.85 6.15
N TYR A 304 1.72 8.73 6.77
CA TYR A 304 1.21 9.86 7.52
C TYR A 304 0.34 10.74 6.63
N TYR A 305 -0.61 11.45 7.22
CA TYR A 305 -1.51 12.40 6.54
C TYR A 305 -0.77 13.33 5.56
N GLU A 306 0.42 13.76 5.90
CA GLU A 306 1.29 14.61 5.08
C GLU A 306 1.67 13.96 3.74
N ASP A 307 1.98 12.67 3.73
CA ASP A 307 2.32 11.93 2.50
C ASP A 307 1.09 11.81 1.56
N LEU A 308 -0.10 11.65 2.12
CA LEU A 308 -1.35 11.60 1.35
C LEU A 308 -1.72 12.95 0.76
N VAL A 309 -1.54 14.04 1.52
CA VAL A 309 -1.76 15.41 1.03
C VAL A 309 -0.76 15.76 -0.08
N GLU A 310 0.50 15.32 0.01
CA GLU A 310 1.47 15.51 -1.07
C GLU A 310 1.12 14.70 -2.32
N GLN A 311 0.65 13.46 -2.18
CA GLN A 311 0.19 12.66 -3.32
C GLN A 311 -1.00 13.31 -4.02
N LEU A 312 -2.00 13.77 -3.27
CA LEU A 312 -3.16 14.49 -3.82
C LEU A 312 -2.78 15.82 -4.51
N LYS A 313 -1.71 16.48 -4.06
CA LYS A 313 -1.18 17.69 -4.71
C LYS A 313 -0.42 17.38 -6.01
N ARG A 314 0.21 16.22 -6.12
CA ARG A 314 0.93 15.79 -7.34
C ARG A 314 0.00 15.27 -8.44
N GLU A 315 -1.19 14.80 -8.09
CA GLU A 315 -2.20 14.31 -9.02
C GLU A 315 -3.13 15.41 -9.55
N ARG A 316 -2.98 16.64 -9.09
CA ARG A 316 -3.64 17.85 -9.60
C ARG A 316 -2.72 18.61 -10.55
#